data_abf2a28c6ad0362d0743e2898bc87bef
#
_entry.id   abf2a28c6ad0362d0743e2898bc87bef
#
_cell.length_a   1.000
_cell.length_b   1.000
_cell.length_c   1.000
_cell.angle_alpha   90.00
_cell.angle_beta   90.00
_cell.angle_gamma   90.00
#
_symmetry.space_group_name_H-M   'P 1'
#
loop_
_entity.id
_entity.type
_entity.pdbx_description
1 polymer ?
#
loop_
_entity_poly.entity_id
_entity_poly.type
_entity_poly.pdbx_seq_one_letter_code
_entity_poly.pdbx_strand_id
1 'polypeptide(L)'
;MKKYLIYILLLLFTAPYISSCSDEWTDSDKLSLLTKAEEEEPIVEDDIDISLLKFGFNLNPKAETNELPNADEALDIYFYAEGKELAEGEKECPLLGYQEACYLHAGVYSEGTWMYVPAAWTEDTEKCKMVRVKENVWKITLSPTIRDWFGSGSTPIEQLGLIIRTTDGKKGIEEDTFVDIEDDKYNSFTPGEIKLESMPSGLQHGINIIDNHTVALVLYEKDKDGNRYYDYAYVMGDFNNWKRSNDENSQMYYDESAGCWWITLSGLEPTKEYAFQYYLGKKSSVEGEKDTELRIADPYTEKILDASSDSYIPESTYPSSQRIYPTKGAGVVSTFKIQKDSYSWAHDNFKIADKNNLMIYELLLRDFTETGDLQGA
;
A
#
# COMPACT_ATOMS: atom_id res chain seq x y z
N MET A 1 15.58 -10.37 -46.63
CA MET A 1 16.17 -11.70 -46.75
C MET A 1 17.56 -11.69 -46.12
N LYS A 2 17.71 -12.17 -44.89
CA LYS A 2 18.99 -12.65 -44.33
C LYS A 2 18.65 -13.74 -43.32
N LYS A 3 19.05 -14.96 -43.69
CA LYS A 3 18.94 -16.17 -42.89
C LYS A 3 20.07 -16.16 -41.86
N TYR A 4 19.79 -16.33 -40.58
CA TYR A 4 20.80 -16.68 -39.60
C TYR A 4 20.79 -18.18 -39.36
N LEU A 5 21.93 -18.78 -39.61
CA LEU A 5 22.25 -20.21 -39.47
C LEU A 5 22.73 -20.42 -38.03
N ILE A 6 22.06 -21.30 -37.29
CA ILE A 6 22.49 -21.71 -35.93
C ILE A 6 23.44 -22.89 -36.11
N TYR A 7 24.68 -22.75 -35.65
CA TYR A 7 25.65 -23.84 -35.54
C TYR A 7 25.53 -24.50 -34.19
N ILE A 8 25.10 -25.77 -34.19
CA ILE A 8 25.23 -26.64 -33.03
C ILE A 8 26.61 -27.27 -33.06
N LEU A 9 27.45 -26.97 -32.06
CA LEU A 9 28.77 -27.55 -31.90
C LEU A 9 28.68 -28.79 -30.99
N LEU A 10 28.73 -29.99 -31.61
CA LEU A 10 28.83 -31.25 -30.88
C LEU A 10 30.30 -31.49 -30.53
N LEU A 11 30.66 -31.42 -29.26
CA LEU A 11 32.00 -31.83 -28.77
C LEU A 11 31.93 -33.28 -28.26
N LEU A 12 32.43 -34.20 -29.09
CA LEU A 12 32.74 -35.59 -28.70
C LEU A 12 34.07 -35.61 -27.94
N PHE A 13 34.05 -35.92 -26.67
CA PHE A 13 35.26 -36.29 -25.91
C PHE A 13 35.41 -37.81 -25.90
N THR A 14 36.49 -38.28 -26.53
CA THR A 14 36.98 -39.65 -26.39
C THR A 14 37.83 -39.79 -25.14
N ALA A 15 37.46 -40.64 -24.21
CA ALA A 15 38.25 -40.96 -23.04
C ALA A 15 39.07 -42.24 -23.32
N PRO A 16 40.34 -42.35 -22.83
CA PRO A 16 41.11 -43.59 -22.93
C PRO A 16 40.72 -44.57 -21.83
N TYR A 17 40.61 -45.84 -22.22
CA TYR A 17 40.47 -46.99 -21.31
C TYR A 17 41.69 -47.14 -20.42
N ILE A 18 41.46 -47.20 -19.09
CA ILE A 18 42.36 -47.84 -18.12
C ILE A 18 41.59 -48.90 -17.40
N SER A 19 41.98 -50.14 -17.60
CA SER A 19 41.47 -51.33 -16.93
C SER A 19 42.25 -51.57 -15.63
N SER A 20 41.58 -51.74 -14.50
CA SER A 20 42.02 -52.67 -13.43
C SER A 20 40.98 -52.84 -12.35
N CYS A 21 40.58 -54.10 -12.17
CA CYS A 21 40.11 -54.88 -11.02
C CYS A 21 39.07 -54.35 -10.03
N SER A 22 37.93 -55.05 -10.03
CA SER A 22 37.14 -55.68 -8.93
C SER A 22 36.74 -54.84 -7.73
N ASP A 23 35.45 -54.49 -7.70
CA ASP A 23 34.50 -54.91 -6.69
C ASP A 23 33.07 -54.59 -7.19
N GLU A 24 32.17 -55.55 -7.04
CA GLU A 24 30.80 -55.49 -7.52
C GLU A 24 29.96 -54.45 -6.74
N TRP A 25 29.81 -53.29 -7.31
CA TRP A 25 28.73 -52.38 -6.97
C TRP A 25 27.71 -52.41 -8.12
N THR A 26 26.46 -52.76 -7.81
CA THR A 26 25.39 -52.83 -8.80
C THR A 26 25.11 -51.46 -9.39
N ASP A 27 24.87 -51.41 -10.70
CA ASP A 27 24.62 -50.15 -11.45
C ASP A 27 23.42 -49.33 -10.94
N SER A 28 22.58 -49.90 -10.08
CA SER A 28 21.46 -49.19 -9.46
C SER A 28 21.91 -48.23 -8.32
N ASP A 29 23.03 -48.54 -7.63
CA ASP A 29 23.51 -47.69 -6.53
C ASP A 29 24.36 -46.51 -7.02
N LYS A 30 24.93 -46.61 -8.21
CA LYS A 30 25.66 -45.49 -8.85
C LYS A 30 24.73 -44.46 -9.49
N LEU A 31 23.54 -44.86 -9.91
CA LEU A 31 22.56 -43.94 -10.52
C LEU A 31 21.84 -43.11 -9.46
N SER A 32 21.72 -43.57 -8.23
CA SER A 32 21.07 -42.86 -7.13
C SER A 32 21.95 -41.76 -6.47
N LEU A 33 23.29 -41.82 -6.72
CA LEU A 33 24.24 -40.82 -6.21
C LEU A 33 24.57 -39.72 -7.24
N LEU A 34 24.11 -39.87 -8.49
CA LEU A 34 24.35 -38.88 -9.54
C LEU A 34 23.13 -37.98 -9.90
N THR A 35 22.03 -38.14 -9.17
CA THR A 35 20.83 -37.35 -9.44
C THR A 35 20.28 -36.70 -8.20
N LYS A 36 20.98 -35.76 -7.66
CA LYS A 36 20.44 -34.55 -7.05
C LYS A 36 21.52 -33.45 -7.17
N ALA A 37 21.87 -33.10 -8.38
CA ALA A 37 22.22 -31.71 -8.60
C ALA A 37 20.92 -30.97 -8.35
N GLU A 38 20.85 -30.20 -7.25
CA GLU A 38 19.81 -29.23 -7.04
C GLU A 38 19.82 -28.37 -8.33
N GLU A 39 18.76 -28.47 -9.14
CA GLU A 39 18.64 -27.65 -10.35
C GLU A 39 18.38 -26.23 -9.88
N GLU A 40 19.44 -25.42 -9.85
CA GLU A 40 19.32 -24.02 -9.62
C GLU A 40 18.39 -23.42 -10.70
N GLU A 41 17.34 -22.72 -10.29
CA GLU A 41 16.51 -21.94 -11.22
C GLU A 41 17.37 -20.84 -11.83
N PRO A 42 17.39 -20.72 -13.16
CA PRO A 42 18.18 -19.68 -13.82
C PRO A 42 17.68 -18.29 -13.44
N ILE A 43 18.61 -17.37 -13.22
CA ILE A 43 18.25 -15.95 -13.08
C ILE A 43 17.85 -15.42 -14.46
N VAL A 44 16.61 -14.95 -14.58
CA VAL A 44 16.10 -14.27 -15.78
C VAL A 44 16.40 -12.78 -15.65
N GLU A 45 16.98 -12.19 -16.69
CA GLU A 45 17.35 -10.78 -16.68
C GLU A 45 16.11 -9.88 -16.47
N ASP A 46 16.14 -9.06 -15.44
CA ASP A 46 15.14 -8.02 -15.12
C ASP A 46 15.89 -6.75 -14.68
N ASP A 47 15.41 -5.60 -15.07
CA ASP A 47 16.02 -4.30 -14.81
C ASP A 47 15.62 -3.69 -13.44
N ILE A 48 14.99 -4.49 -12.55
CA ILE A 48 14.61 -4.02 -11.22
C ILE A 48 15.82 -3.51 -10.43
N ASP A 49 15.69 -2.31 -9.89
CA ASP A 49 16.63 -1.78 -8.90
C ASP A 49 16.27 -2.33 -7.52
N ILE A 50 17.19 -3.09 -6.92
CA ILE A 50 17.00 -3.70 -5.60
C ILE A 50 16.74 -2.64 -4.52
N SER A 51 17.27 -1.41 -4.69
CA SER A 51 17.03 -0.32 -3.72
C SER A 51 15.57 0.11 -3.61
N LEU A 52 14.73 -0.25 -4.58
CA LEU A 52 13.27 -0.02 -4.55
C LEU A 52 12.53 -1.09 -3.75
N LEU A 53 13.18 -2.21 -3.41
CA LEU A 53 12.55 -3.35 -2.76
C LEU A 53 12.72 -3.30 -1.25
N LYS A 54 11.67 -3.68 -0.54
CA LYS A 54 11.68 -3.95 0.89
C LYS A 54 11.48 -5.44 1.12
N PHE A 55 11.91 -5.96 2.25
CA PHE A 55 11.65 -7.35 2.63
C PHE A 55 10.17 -7.70 2.43
N GLY A 56 9.91 -8.85 1.82
CA GLY A 56 8.57 -9.35 1.54
C GLY A 56 8.06 -9.03 0.14
N PHE A 57 6.74 -8.91 -0.01
CA PHE A 57 6.09 -8.62 -1.28
C PHE A 57 6.15 -7.14 -1.63
N ASN A 58 6.51 -6.86 -2.88
CA ASN A 58 6.55 -5.52 -3.46
C ASN A 58 5.72 -5.53 -4.74
N LEU A 59 4.72 -4.65 -4.82
CA LEU A 59 3.78 -4.57 -5.94
C LEU A 59 4.16 -3.40 -6.85
N ASN A 60 4.30 -3.65 -8.14
CA ASN A 60 4.67 -2.63 -9.13
C ASN A 60 5.78 -1.67 -8.65
N PRO A 61 6.92 -2.15 -8.10
CA PRO A 61 7.92 -1.29 -7.45
C PRO A 61 8.57 -0.27 -8.39
N LYS A 62 8.35 -0.38 -9.71
CA LYS A 62 8.79 0.57 -10.73
C LYS A 62 7.74 1.66 -11.03
N ALA A 63 6.54 1.57 -10.45
CA ALA A 63 5.51 2.58 -10.67
C ALA A 63 5.90 3.90 -9.98
N GLU A 64 5.66 5.01 -10.66
CA GLU A 64 5.93 6.34 -10.11
C GLU A 64 4.87 6.81 -9.09
N THR A 65 3.76 6.07 -8.97
CA THR A 65 2.62 6.39 -8.11
C THR A 65 2.47 5.36 -7.01
N ASN A 66 2.00 5.79 -5.85
CA ASN A 66 1.62 4.93 -4.72
C ASN A 66 0.13 4.51 -4.81
N GLU A 67 -0.41 4.41 -6.02
CA GLU A 67 -1.79 3.97 -6.23
C GLU A 67 -1.92 2.47 -5.96
N LEU A 68 -3.09 2.06 -5.49
CA LEU A 68 -3.40 0.64 -5.31
C LEU A 68 -3.40 -0.05 -6.68
N PRO A 69 -2.95 -1.31 -6.77
CA PRO A 69 -3.09 -2.08 -7.99
C PRO A 69 -4.55 -2.20 -8.40
N ASN A 70 -4.85 -2.02 -9.69
CA ASN A 70 -6.21 -2.08 -10.21
C ASN A 70 -6.53 -3.51 -10.69
N ALA A 71 -7.70 -4.02 -10.32
CA ALA A 71 -8.16 -5.38 -10.66
C ALA A 71 -8.20 -5.65 -12.17
N ASP A 72 -8.43 -4.63 -12.97
CA ASP A 72 -8.53 -4.69 -14.43
C ASP A 72 -7.22 -4.30 -15.15
N GLU A 73 -6.09 -4.30 -14.43
CA GLU A 73 -4.73 -4.10 -14.95
C GLU A 73 -3.81 -5.26 -14.61
N ALA A 74 -2.68 -5.34 -15.31
CA ALA A 74 -1.63 -6.30 -14.99
C ALA A 74 -0.88 -5.87 -13.73
N LEU A 75 -0.40 -6.86 -12.94
CA LEU A 75 0.34 -6.59 -11.71
C LEU A 75 1.66 -7.35 -11.69
N ASP A 76 2.77 -6.62 -11.57
CA ASP A 76 4.07 -7.20 -11.26
C ASP A 76 4.23 -7.34 -9.75
N ILE A 77 4.47 -8.57 -9.29
CA ILE A 77 4.72 -8.91 -7.89
C ILE A 77 6.15 -9.39 -7.76
N TYR A 78 6.93 -8.71 -6.91
CA TYR A 78 8.27 -9.13 -6.54
C TYR A 78 8.27 -9.58 -5.08
N PHE A 79 9.00 -10.64 -4.79
CA PHE A 79 9.33 -11.04 -3.43
C PHE A 79 10.83 -10.87 -3.21
N TYR A 80 11.20 -10.13 -2.17
CA TYR A 80 12.59 -9.91 -1.77
C TYR A 80 12.84 -10.51 -0.39
N ALA A 81 13.81 -11.42 -0.32
CA ALA A 81 14.08 -12.21 0.89
C ALA A 81 15.08 -11.56 1.86
N GLU A 82 15.73 -10.46 1.48
CA GLU A 82 16.69 -9.75 2.32
C GLU A 82 16.06 -8.55 3.06
N GLY A 83 16.81 -8.04 4.04
CA GLY A 83 16.43 -6.81 4.74
C GLY A 83 15.36 -6.99 5.81
N LYS A 84 15.03 -8.23 6.22
CA LYS A 84 14.12 -8.47 7.34
C LYS A 84 14.75 -7.91 8.63
N GLU A 85 14.06 -6.97 9.26
CA GLU A 85 14.40 -6.54 10.62
C GLU A 85 14.01 -7.67 11.61
N LEU A 86 14.99 -8.20 12.31
CA LEU A 86 14.78 -9.32 13.24
C LEU A 86 14.54 -8.80 14.66
N ALA A 87 13.38 -9.09 15.22
CA ALA A 87 13.16 -8.97 16.65
C ALA A 87 13.87 -10.11 17.41
N GLU A 88 14.02 -9.96 18.73
CA GLU A 88 14.67 -10.98 19.56
C GLU A 88 13.93 -12.34 19.46
N GLY A 89 14.63 -13.35 18.97
CA GLY A 89 14.09 -14.71 18.77
C GLY A 89 13.45 -14.96 17.41
N GLU A 90 13.35 -13.98 16.52
CA GLU A 90 12.92 -14.20 15.15
C GLU A 90 14.01 -14.80 14.27
N LYS A 91 13.58 -15.54 13.25
CA LYS A 91 14.45 -16.18 12.27
C LYS A 91 14.52 -15.37 10.98
N GLU A 92 15.65 -15.50 10.30
CA GLU A 92 15.80 -15.01 8.93
C GLU A 92 14.75 -15.62 7.99
N CYS A 93 14.54 -14.98 6.85
CA CYS A 93 13.65 -15.50 5.82
C CYS A 93 14.13 -16.86 5.32
N PRO A 94 13.30 -17.92 5.33
CA PRO A 94 13.69 -19.25 4.85
C PRO A 94 14.12 -19.30 3.38
N LEU A 95 13.79 -18.25 2.60
CA LEU A 95 14.17 -18.12 1.19
C LEU A 95 15.48 -17.35 0.98
N LEU A 96 16.11 -16.87 2.03
CA LEU A 96 17.42 -16.21 1.91
C LEU A 96 18.47 -17.21 1.41
N GLY A 97 19.07 -16.92 0.26
CA GLY A 97 20.02 -17.82 -0.42
C GLY A 97 19.38 -19.03 -1.11
N TYR A 98 18.05 -19.12 -1.15
CA TYR A 98 17.33 -20.22 -1.82
C TYR A 98 17.46 -20.08 -3.34
N GLN A 99 17.69 -21.19 -4.04
CA GLN A 99 18.01 -21.18 -5.48
C GLN A 99 17.07 -22.02 -6.34
N GLU A 100 16.19 -22.80 -5.70
CA GLU A 100 15.22 -23.62 -6.39
C GLU A 100 13.93 -22.85 -6.72
N ALA A 101 12.97 -23.52 -7.38
CA ALA A 101 11.70 -22.96 -7.77
C ALA A 101 10.84 -22.51 -6.58
N CYS A 102 10.30 -21.31 -6.67
CA CYS A 102 9.29 -20.79 -5.77
C CYS A 102 7.96 -20.60 -6.50
N TYR A 103 6.88 -20.70 -5.73
CA TYR A 103 5.52 -20.63 -6.25
C TYR A 103 4.71 -19.63 -5.44
N LEU A 104 3.92 -18.80 -6.13
CA LEU A 104 2.93 -17.96 -5.52
C LEU A 104 1.67 -18.77 -5.22
N HIS A 105 1.34 -18.95 -3.94
CA HIS A 105 0.02 -19.38 -3.52
C HIS A 105 -0.80 -18.15 -3.19
N ALA A 106 -1.80 -17.86 -4.01
CA ALA A 106 -2.57 -16.63 -3.91
C ALA A 106 -4.05 -16.88 -4.13
N GLY A 107 -4.88 -15.97 -3.64
CA GLY A 107 -6.31 -15.98 -3.86
C GLY A 107 -6.89 -14.57 -3.80
N VAL A 108 -8.05 -14.40 -4.41
CA VAL A 108 -8.88 -13.22 -4.23
C VAL A 108 -9.52 -13.30 -2.85
N TYR A 109 -9.38 -12.23 -2.07
CA TYR A 109 -10.05 -12.10 -0.79
C TYR A 109 -11.18 -11.09 -0.91
N SER A 110 -12.39 -11.51 -0.61
CA SER A 110 -13.58 -10.67 -0.61
C SER A 110 -14.57 -11.21 0.42
N GLU A 111 -15.25 -10.33 1.14
CA GLU A 111 -16.22 -10.67 2.16
C GLU A 111 -15.74 -11.69 3.20
N GLY A 112 -14.44 -11.64 3.55
CA GLY A 112 -13.84 -12.52 4.56
C GLY A 112 -13.47 -13.93 4.07
N THR A 113 -13.50 -14.19 2.76
CA THR A 113 -13.26 -15.52 2.18
C THR A 113 -12.21 -15.48 1.09
N TRP A 114 -11.31 -16.49 1.09
CA TRP A 114 -10.38 -16.75 -0.01
C TRP A 114 -11.10 -17.48 -1.14
N MET A 115 -11.00 -16.93 -2.34
CA MET A 115 -11.63 -17.47 -3.54
C MET A 115 -10.65 -17.50 -4.71
N TYR A 116 -10.98 -18.25 -5.75
CA TYR A 116 -10.25 -18.30 -7.03
C TYR A 116 -8.77 -18.64 -6.86
N VAL A 117 -8.42 -19.51 -5.91
CA VAL A 117 -7.05 -19.97 -5.69
C VAL A 117 -6.62 -20.83 -6.89
N PRO A 118 -5.60 -20.42 -7.68
CA PRO A 118 -5.29 -21.07 -8.96
C PRO A 118 -4.70 -22.47 -8.85
N ALA A 119 -4.07 -22.79 -7.71
CA ALA A 119 -3.46 -24.10 -7.43
C ALA A 119 -3.62 -24.47 -5.97
N ALA A 120 -3.78 -25.75 -5.66
CA ALA A 120 -3.77 -26.23 -4.30
C ALA A 120 -2.40 -26.00 -3.63
N TRP A 121 -2.36 -26.01 -2.31
CA TRP A 121 -1.11 -25.76 -1.55
C TRP A 121 0.06 -26.67 -1.97
N THR A 122 -0.21 -27.91 -2.33
CA THR A 122 0.80 -28.91 -2.70
C THR A 122 0.99 -29.06 -4.22
N GLU A 123 0.36 -28.18 -5.00
CA GLU A 123 0.37 -28.26 -6.47
C GLU A 123 1.28 -27.20 -7.06
N ASP A 124 2.35 -27.63 -7.72
CA ASP A 124 3.31 -26.77 -8.40
C ASP A 124 2.88 -26.60 -9.86
N THR A 125 2.30 -25.44 -10.18
CA THR A 125 1.84 -25.14 -11.55
C THR A 125 2.71 -24.05 -12.17
N GLU A 126 2.94 -24.13 -13.47
CA GLU A 126 3.66 -23.10 -14.23
C GLU A 126 2.98 -21.71 -14.12
N LYS A 127 1.66 -21.68 -13.97
CA LYS A 127 0.91 -20.45 -13.76
C LYS A 127 1.31 -19.71 -12.49
N CYS A 128 1.65 -20.45 -11.43
CA CYS A 128 1.98 -19.90 -10.12
C CYS A 128 3.50 -19.82 -9.89
N LYS A 129 4.31 -20.31 -10.81
CA LYS A 129 5.76 -20.30 -10.70
C LYS A 129 6.30 -18.88 -10.72
N MET A 130 7.09 -18.54 -9.74
CA MET A 130 7.79 -17.26 -9.68
C MET A 130 9.18 -17.40 -10.31
N VAL A 131 9.53 -16.48 -11.18
CA VAL A 131 10.82 -16.46 -11.87
C VAL A 131 11.86 -15.76 -11.01
N ARG A 132 13.02 -16.39 -10.82
CA ARG A 132 14.14 -15.78 -10.13
C ARG A 132 14.78 -14.72 -11.02
N VAL A 133 14.72 -13.45 -10.63
CA VAL A 133 15.18 -12.31 -11.45
C VAL A 133 16.50 -11.71 -10.95
N LYS A 134 16.80 -11.87 -9.67
CA LYS A 134 18.09 -11.55 -9.04
C LYS A 134 18.33 -12.49 -7.87
N GLU A 135 19.51 -12.43 -7.27
CA GLU A 135 19.76 -13.12 -6.01
C GLU A 135 18.73 -12.65 -4.98
N ASN A 136 18.08 -13.62 -4.31
CA ASN A 136 17.04 -13.38 -3.31
C ASN A 136 15.80 -12.59 -3.80
N VAL A 137 15.58 -12.51 -5.13
CA VAL A 137 14.43 -11.81 -5.73
C VAL A 137 13.70 -12.72 -6.72
N TRP A 138 12.42 -12.93 -6.49
CA TRP A 138 11.51 -13.65 -7.37
C TRP A 138 10.40 -12.73 -7.87
N LYS A 139 9.99 -12.93 -9.11
CA LYS A 139 8.94 -12.15 -9.77
C LYS A 139 7.87 -13.05 -10.35
N ILE A 140 6.63 -12.60 -10.32
CA ILE A 140 5.53 -13.08 -11.13
C ILE A 140 4.72 -11.90 -11.65
N THR A 141 4.18 -12.01 -12.86
CA THR A 141 3.29 -11.02 -13.45
C THR A 141 1.89 -11.61 -13.56
N LEU A 142 0.92 -11.03 -12.90
CA LEU A 142 -0.49 -11.35 -13.09
C LEU A 142 -0.98 -10.63 -14.35
N SER A 143 -1.18 -11.37 -15.44
CA SER A 143 -1.55 -10.80 -16.74
C SER A 143 -2.59 -11.67 -17.48
N PRO A 144 -3.40 -11.09 -18.41
CA PRO A 144 -3.41 -9.69 -18.85
C PRO A 144 -3.91 -8.69 -17.79
N THR A 145 -4.75 -9.12 -16.86
CA THR A 145 -5.22 -8.36 -15.70
C THR A 145 -5.22 -9.24 -14.45
N ILE A 146 -5.26 -8.66 -13.24
CA ILE A 146 -5.44 -9.40 -11.99
C ILE A 146 -6.70 -10.26 -12.10
N ARG A 147 -7.81 -9.67 -12.53
CA ARG A 147 -9.12 -10.31 -12.67
C ARG A 147 -9.06 -11.53 -13.59
N ASP A 148 -8.46 -11.40 -14.76
CA ASP A 148 -8.35 -12.50 -15.74
C ASP A 148 -7.41 -13.58 -15.23
N TRP A 149 -6.32 -13.20 -14.56
CA TRP A 149 -5.35 -14.16 -14.02
C TRP A 149 -5.99 -15.07 -12.98
N PHE A 150 -6.85 -14.54 -12.10
CA PHE A 150 -7.60 -15.35 -11.14
C PHE A 150 -8.83 -16.01 -11.76
N GLY A 151 -9.34 -15.52 -12.88
CA GLY A 151 -10.61 -15.97 -13.47
C GLY A 151 -11.83 -15.58 -12.63
N SER A 152 -11.73 -14.46 -11.90
CA SER A 152 -12.77 -14.01 -10.96
C SER A 152 -14.04 -13.44 -11.62
N GLY A 153 -14.00 -13.20 -12.94
CA GLY A 153 -15.16 -12.72 -13.69
C GLY A 153 -15.71 -11.41 -13.15
N SER A 154 -16.97 -11.42 -12.71
CA SER A 154 -17.65 -10.26 -12.12
C SER A 154 -17.53 -10.18 -10.60
N THR A 155 -16.84 -11.13 -9.96
CA THR A 155 -16.66 -11.11 -8.51
C THR A 155 -15.78 -9.93 -8.10
N PRO A 156 -16.18 -9.18 -7.07
CA PRO A 156 -15.37 -8.10 -6.51
C PRO A 156 -14.01 -8.60 -6.04
N ILE A 157 -12.97 -7.79 -6.27
CA ILE A 157 -11.63 -8.04 -5.75
C ILE A 157 -11.31 -6.93 -4.75
N GLU A 158 -11.46 -7.21 -3.45
CA GLU A 158 -11.13 -6.25 -2.39
C GLU A 158 -9.64 -6.31 -2.05
N GLN A 159 -9.13 -7.53 -1.94
CA GLN A 159 -7.74 -7.80 -1.58
C GLN A 159 -7.23 -9.04 -2.32
N LEU A 160 -5.92 -9.16 -2.42
CA LEU A 160 -5.23 -10.41 -2.73
C LEU A 160 -4.57 -10.94 -1.46
N GLY A 161 -4.77 -12.22 -1.18
CA GLY A 161 -3.93 -12.94 -0.25
C GLY A 161 -2.73 -13.52 -0.99
N LEU A 162 -1.52 -13.34 -0.47
CA LEU A 162 -0.27 -13.72 -1.10
C LEU A 162 0.60 -14.53 -0.14
N ILE A 163 1.07 -15.69 -0.58
CA ILE A 163 2.05 -16.52 0.11
C ILE A 163 3.08 -16.99 -0.93
N ILE A 164 4.35 -16.75 -0.72
CA ILE A 164 5.40 -17.40 -1.49
C ILE A 164 5.83 -18.68 -0.77
N ARG A 165 5.95 -19.75 -1.51
CA ARG A 165 6.37 -21.05 -0.99
C ARG A 165 7.35 -21.77 -1.90
N THR A 166 8.11 -22.67 -1.34
CA THR A 166 8.93 -23.65 -2.05
C THR A 166 8.11 -24.88 -2.42
N THR A 167 8.66 -25.75 -3.26
CA THR A 167 8.06 -27.05 -3.62
C THR A 167 7.82 -27.94 -2.38
N ASP A 168 8.70 -27.89 -1.38
CA ASP A 168 8.55 -28.63 -0.11
C ASP A 168 7.66 -27.91 0.92
N GLY A 169 7.02 -26.81 0.52
CA GLY A 169 6.01 -26.10 1.30
C GLY A 169 6.54 -25.13 2.36
N LYS A 170 7.83 -24.78 2.34
CA LYS A 170 8.35 -23.72 3.22
C LYS A 170 7.80 -22.37 2.75
N LYS A 171 7.32 -21.58 3.68
CA LYS A 171 6.85 -20.22 3.42
C LYS A 171 8.02 -19.22 3.49
N GLY A 172 7.98 -18.19 2.65
CA GLY A 172 8.92 -17.06 2.74
C GLY A 172 8.59 -16.12 3.90
N ILE A 173 7.31 -16.01 4.24
CA ILE A 173 6.79 -15.27 5.40
C ILE A 173 5.80 -16.20 6.11
N GLU A 174 5.87 -16.28 7.43
CA GLU A 174 4.99 -17.17 8.23
C GLU A 174 3.51 -16.74 8.15
N GLU A 175 3.25 -15.45 8.18
CA GLU A 175 1.90 -14.87 8.11
C GLU A 175 1.47 -14.66 6.66
N ASP A 176 0.16 -14.76 6.43
CA ASP A 176 -0.42 -14.48 5.12
C ASP A 176 -0.37 -12.96 4.86
N THR A 177 0.11 -12.57 3.70
CA THR A 177 0.16 -11.16 3.31
C THR A 177 -1.10 -10.80 2.53
N PHE A 178 -1.83 -9.78 2.98
CA PHE A 178 -2.98 -9.23 2.28
C PHE A 178 -2.64 -7.87 1.68
N VAL A 179 -3.03 -7.68 0.42
CA VAL A 179 -2.80 -6.43 -0.32
C VAL A 179 -4.13 -5.92 -0.88
N ASP A 180 -4.42 -4.64 -0.64
CA ASP A 180 -5.63 -4.01 -1.13
C ASP A 180 -5.56 -3.81 -2.65
N ILE A 181 -6.69 -4.02 -3.33
CA ILE A 181 -6.84 -3.89 -4.77
C ILE A 181 -7.95 -2.88 -5.07
N GLU A 182 -7.70 -1.97 -5.98
CA GLU A 182 -8.74 -1.12 -6.55
C GLU A 182 -9.52 -1.90 -7.61
N ASP A 183 -10.82 -1.99 -7.46
CA ASP A 183 -11.70 -2.66 -8.42
C ASP A 183 -12.71 -1.66 -8.97
N ASP A 184 -12.39 -1.07 -10.12
CA ASP A 184 -13.21 -0.06 -10.78
C ASP A 184 -14.62 -0.58 -11.16
N LYS A 185 -14.76 -1.88 -11.43
CA LYS A 185 -16.07 -2.48 -11.75
C LYS A 185 -16.91 -2.68 -10.52
N TYR A 186 -16.30 -3.00 -9.40
CA TYR A 186 -16.97 -3.16 -8.12
C TYR A 186 -17.17 -1.81 -7.42
N ASN A 187 -16.16 -0.95 -7.52
CA ASN A 187 -16.19 0.42 -7.05
C ASN A 187 -16.67 1.40 -8.13
N SER A 188 -17.46 0.94 -9.12
CA SER A 188 -18.17 1.83 -10.05
C SER A 188 -19.21 2.64 -9.25
N PHE A 189 -18.67 3.41 -8.31
CA PHE A 189 -19.43 4.31 -7.49
C PHE A 189 -19.95 5.42 -8.38
N THR A 190 -21.26 5.51 -8.51
CA THR A 190 -21.90 6.63 -9.20
C THR A 190 -22.16 7.72 -8.18
N PRO A 191 -21.48 8.88 -8.28
CA PRO A 191 -21.74 10.00 -7.39
C PRO A 191 -23.20 10.41 -7.42
N GLY A 192 -23.78 10.60 -6.23
CA GLY A 192 -25.14 11.08 -6.07
C GLY A 192 -25.31 12.53 -6.54
N GLU A 193 -26.57 12.95 -6.63
CA GLU A 193 -26.86 14.36 -6.85
C GLU A 193 -26.28 15.20 -5.69
N ILE A 194 -25.81 16.41 -6.03
CA ILE A 194 -25.28 17.32 -5.02
C ILE A 194 -26.36 17.67 -3.99
N LYS A 195 -26.02 17.60 -2.72
CA LYS A 195 -26.87 18.00 -1.61
C LYS A 195 -26.57 19.46 -1.26
N LEU A 196 -27.46 20.36 -1.61
CA LEU A 196 -27.33 21.80 -1.29
C LEU A 196 -28.01 22.10 0.04
N GLU A 197 -27.19 22.47 1.05
CA GLU A 197 -27.70 22.80 2.39
C GLU A 197 -26.76 23.79 3.08
N SER A 198 -27.35 24.77 3.77
CA SER A 198 -26.58 25.71 4.54
C SER A 198 -25.86 25.03 5.72
N MET A 199 -24.59 25.33 5.86
CA MET A 199 -23.74 24.84 6.94
C MET A 199 -24.30 25.30 8.31
N PRO A 200 -24.33 24.44 9.33
CA PRO A 200 -24.69 24.85 10.70
C PRO A 200 -23.87 26.04 11.19
N SER A 201 -24.52 26.98 11.85
CA SER A 201 -23.87 28.20 12.34
C SER A 201 -22.79 27.88 13.39
N GLY A 202 -21.68 28.63 13.32
CA GLY A 202 -20.58 28.50 14.29
C GLY A 202 -19.48 27.53 13.87
N LEU A 203 -19.64 26.77 12.78
CA LEU A 203 -18.58 25.94 12.25
C LEU A 203 -17.51 26.78 11.56
N GLN A 204 -16.27 26.34 11.66
CA GLN A 204 -15.10 26.90 11.00
C GLN A 204 -14.57 25.92 9.93
N HIS A 205 -13.73 26.41 9.04
CA HIS A 205 -13.03 25.53 8.09
C HIS A 205 -12.19 24.51 8.83
N GLY A 206 -12.16 23.26 8.33
CA GLY A 206 -11.45 22.14 8.91
C GLY A 206 -12.31 21.32 9.86
N ILE A 207 -11.69 20.79 10.90
CA ILE A 207 -12.24 19.82 11.83
C ILE A 207 -12.89 20.54 13.03
N ASN A 208 -14.20 20.36 13.22
CA ASN A 208 -14.96 20.96 14.31
C ASN A 208 -15.47 19.87 15.26
N ILE A 209 -14.97 19.83 16.49
CA ILE A 209 -15.47 18.93 17.53
C ILE A 209 -16.75 19.55 18.10
N ILE A 210 -17.89 18.88 17.87
CA ILE A 210 -19.21 19.36 18.31
C ILE A 210 -19.51 18.87 19.73
N ASP A 211 -19.28 17.58 19.96
CA ASP A 211 -19.40 16.94 21.27
C ASP A 211 -18.47 15.71 21.36
N ASN A 212 -18.63 14.90 22.40
CA ASN A 212 -17.78 13.72 22.62
C ASN A 212 -17.92 12.62 21.57
N HIS A 213 -18.93 12.67 20.70
CA HIS A 213 -19.22 11.63 19.72
C HIS A 213 -19.49 12.17 18.32
N THR A 214 -19.37 13.49 18.14
CA THR A 214 -19.76 14.17 16.90
C THR A 214 -18.70 15.16 16.44
N VAL A 215 -18.33 15.05 15.17
CA VAL A 215 -17.38 15.95 14.50
C VAL A 215 -18.03 16.49 13.22
N ALA A 216 -17.90 17.77 12.95
CA ALA A 216 -18.20 18.32 11.65
C ALA A 216 -16.90 18.65 10.91
N LEU A 217 -16.85 18.26 9.64
CA LEU A 217 -15.76 18.55 8.72
C LEU A 217 -16.23 19.60 7.71
N VAL A 218 -15.42 20.65 7.50
CA VAL A 218 -15.75 21.76 6.60
C VAL A 218 -14.58 22.05 5.68
N LEU A 219 -14.78 21.84 4.38
CA LEU A 219 -13.78 22.09 3.36
C LEU A 219 -14.19 23.31 2.52
N TYR A 220 -13.44 24.40 2.62
CA TYR A 220 -13.63 25.54 1.71
C TYR A 220 -13.15 25.17 0.30
N GLU A 221 -14.00 25.42 -0.69
CA GLU A 221 -13.70 25.12 -2.09
C GLU A 221 -14.38 26.12 -3.01
N LYS A 222 -13.59 27.05 -3.52
CA LYS A 222 -13.96 27.97 -4.61
C LYS A 222 -12.80 28.15 -5.56
N ASP A 223 -13.09 28.29 -6.84
CA ASP A 223 -12.09 28.70 -7.81
C ASP A 223 -11.67 30.20 -7.64
N LYS A 224 -10.73 30.63 -8.45
CA LYS A 224 -10.25 32.04 -8.46
C LYS A 224 -11.34 33.08 -8.73
N ASP A 225 -12.45 32.70 -9.36
CA ASP A 225 -13.58 33.53 -9.72
C ASP A 225 -14.71 33.43 -8.67
N GLY A 226 -14.51 32.66 -7.61
CA GLY A 226 -15.45 32.47 -6.49
C GLY A 226 -16.53 31.42 -6.75
N ASN A 227 -16.41 30.59 -7.80
CA ASN A 227 -17.36 29.56 -8.15
C ASN A 227 -16.91 28.20 -7.59
N ARG A 228 -17.85 27.31 -7.36
CA ARG A 228 -17.59 25.91 -7.08
C ARG A 228 -16.88 25.27 -8.26
N TYR A 229 -15.78 24.57 -8.01
CA TYR A 229 -15.02 23.87 -9.04
C TYR A 229 -15.44 22.40 -9.17
N TYR A 230 -15.58 21.69 -8.05
CA TYR A 230 -15.94 20.27 -8.03
C TYR A 230 -17.46 20.07 -8.03
N ASP A 231 -17.92 19.00 -8.67
CA ASP A 231 -19.35 18.69 -8.80
C ASP A 231 -19.86 17.81 -7.66
N TYR A 232 -18.97 17.12 -6.95
CA TYR A 232 -19.29 16.33 -5.78
C TYR A 232 -18.11 16.23 -4.82
N ALA A 233 -18.43 15.99 -3.54
CA ALA A 233 -17.44 15.73 -2.49
C ALA A 233 -17.91 14.62 -1.55
N TYR A 234 -16.97 13.79 -1.16
CA TYR A 234 -17.14 12.72 -0.19
C TYR A 234 -16.05 12.80 0.87
N VAL A 235 -16.32 12.23 2.04
CA VAL A 235 -15.30 11.96 3.03
C VAL A 235 -15.15 10.46 3.20
N MET A 236 -13.91 10.00 3.27
CA MET A 236 -13.56 8.60 3.50
C MET A 236 -12.58 8.52 4.66
N GLY A 237 -12.79 7.54 5.54
CA GLY A 237 -11.94 7.38 6.70
C GLY A 237 -12.32 6.16 7.54
N ASP A 238 -11.69 6.01 8.71
CA ASP A 238 -11.89 4.88 9.61
C ASP A 238 -13.33 4.76 10.15
N PHE A 239 -14.11 5.83 10.03
CA PHE A 239 -15.50 5.87 10.47
C PHE A 239 -16.49 5.25 9.46
N ASN A 240 -16.07 5.06 8.20
CA ASN A 240 -16.88 4.44 7.14
C ASN A 240 -16.13 3.38 6.33
N ASN A 241 -15.08 2.79 6.94
CA ASN A 241 -14.22 1.79 6.31
C ASN A 241 -13.61 2.25 4.97
N TRP A 242 -13.36 3.56 4.83
CA TRP A 242 -12.80 4.17 3.62
C TRP A 242 -13.66 3.96 2.36
N LYS A 243 -14.97 3.78 2.53
CA LYS A 243 -15.91 3.59 1.42
C LYS A 243 -16.64 4.89 1.09
N ARG A 244 -16.78 5.17 -0.20
CA ARG A 244 -17.70 6.20 -0.70
C ARG A 244 -19.11 5.65 -0.70
N SER A 245 -20.05 6.42 -0.20
CA SER A 245 -21.49 6.11 -0.25
C SER A 245 -22.32 7.37 -0.38
N ASN A 246 -23.50 7.27 -1.01
CA ASN A 246 -24.42 8.40 -1.18
C ASN A 246 -25.28 8.63 0.08
N ASP A 247 -24.70 8.38 1.26
CA ASP A 247 -25.35 8.52 2.55
C ASP A 247 -24.76 9.66 3.41
N GLU A 248 -25.26 9.79 4.63
CA GLU A 248 -24.88 10.82 5.58
C GLU A 248 -23.50 10.61 6.22
N ASN A 249 -22.85 9.45 6.02
CA ASN A 249 -21.55 9.13 6.58
C ASN A 249 -20.41 9.38 5.58
N SER A 250 -20.72 9.73 4.34
CA SER A 250 -19.72 9.91 3.30
C SER A 250 -19.99 11.10 2.38
N GLN A 251 -21.23 11.26 1.86
CA GLN A 251 -21.54 12.34 0.93
C GLN A 251 -21.69 13.68 1.64
N MET A 252 -20.89 14.66 1.24
CA MET A 252 -20.89 16.00 1.81
C MET A 252 -22.01 16.87 1.22
N TYR A 253 -22.50 17.82 2.02
CA TYR A 253 -23.36 18.92 1.61
C TYR A 253 -22.52 20.09 1.09
N TYR A 254 -23.07 20.89 0.20
CA TYR A 254 -22.45 22.13 -0.24
C TYR A 254 -23.30 23.33 0.17
N ASP A 255 -22.68 24.27 0.88
CA ASP A 255 -23.24 25.59 1.19
C ASP A 255 -22.79 26.59 0.13
N GLU A 256 -23.70 27.00 -0.77
CA GLU A 256 -23.41 27.93 -1.85
C GLU A 256 -22.99 29.31 -1.33
N SER A 257 -23.58 29.74 -0.20
CA SER A 257 -23.29 31.04 0.39
C SER A 257 -21.92 31.11 1.03
N ALA A 258 -21.55 30.09 1.76
CA ALA A 258 -20.24 29.94 2.39
C ALA A 258 -19.15 29.48 1.41
N GLY A 259 -19.53 28.76 0.36
CA GLY A 259 -18.58 28.14 -0.58
C GLY A 259 -17.81 26.99 0.03
N CYS A 260 -18.50 26.17 0.80
CA CYS A 260 -17.91 25.08 1.58
C CYS A 260 -18.66 23.79 1.36
N TRP A 261 -17.90 22.70 1.28
CA TRP A 261 -18.40 21.35 1.51
C TRP A 261 -18.39 21.07 3.00
N TRP A 262 -19.44 20.45 3.53
CA TRP A 262 -19.50 20.11 4.95
C TRP A 262 -20.23 18.79 5.21
N ILE A 263 -19.90 18.15 6.31
CA ILE A 263 -20.55 16.92 6.77
C ILE A 263 -20.46 16.84 8.29
N THR A 264 -21.46 16.22 8.94
CA THR A 264 -21.42 15.90 10.37
C THR A 264 -21.36 14.39 10.54
N LEU A 265 -20.34 13.92 11.23
CA LEU A 265 -20.09 12.52 11.55
C LEU A 265 -20.45 12.28 13.00
N SER A 266 -21.33 11.31 13.27
CA SER A 266 -21.82 10.98 14.60
C SER A 266 -21.46 9.55 15.00
N GLY A 267 -21.55 9.22 16.30
CA GLY A 267 -21.30 7.87 16.82
C GLY A 267 -19.81 7.54 16.94
N LEU A 268 -18.96 8.55 16.95
CA LEU A 268 -17.51 8.39 17.04
C LEU A 268 -17.08 8.06 18.49
N GLU A 269 -15.97 7.32 18.62
CA GLU A 269 -15.34 7.02 19.90
C GLU A 269 -14.40 8.17 20.31
N PRO A 270 -14.59 8.80 21.50
CA PRO A 270 -13.85 10.00 21.88
C PRO A 270 -12.32 9.83 21.95
N THR A 271 -11.87 8.64 22.36
CA THR A 271 -10.44 8.35 22.58
C THR A 271 -9.73 7.78 21.35
N LYS A 272 -10.49 7.38 20.34
CA LYS A 272 -9.93 6.85 19.09
C LYS A 272 -9.42 7.99 18.20
N GLU A 273 -8.26 7.81 17.62
CA GLU A 273 -7.77 8.64 16.52
C GLU A 273 -8.35 8.10 15.21
N TYR A 274 -8.95 8.97 14.43
CA TYR A 274 -9.53 8.66 13.12
C TYR A 274 -8.70 9.25 12.03
N ALA A 275 -8.35 8.43 11.04
CA ALA A 275 -7.72 8.87 9.81
C ALA A 275 -8.78 9.10 8.72
N PHE A 276 -8.60 10.13 7.88
CA PHE A 276 -9.55 10.44 6.83
C PHE A 276 -8.95 11.27 5.69
N GLN A 277 -9.64 11.27 4.56
CA GLN A 277 -9.39 12.15 3.41
C GLN A 277 -10.70 12.62 2.81
N TYR A 278 -10.65 13.79 2.16
CA TYR A 278 -11.70 14.22 1.24
C TYR A 278 -11.47 13.60 -0.14
N TYR A 279 -12.55 13.32 -0.80
CA TYR A 279 -12.60 12.86 -2.17
C TYR A 279 -13.46 13.80 -2.98
N LEU A 280 -12.85 14.53 -3.91
CA LEU A 280 -13.47 15.56 -4.71
C LEU A 280 -13.53 15.09 -6.16
N GLY A 281 -14.63 15.34 -6.84
CA GLY A 281 -14.75 14.95 -8.23
C GLY A 281 -15.40 16.01 -9.09
N LYS A 282 -14.87 16.13 -10.32
CA LYS A 282 -15.43 16.94 -11.39
C LYS A 282 -15.88 16.06 -12.51
N LYS A 283 -17.17 16.11 -12.83
CA LYS A 283 -17.77 15.33 -13.90
C LYS A 283 -17.13 15.68 -15.25
N SER A 284 -16.80 14.66 -16.03
CA SER A 284 -16.36 14.86 -17.41
C SER A 284 -17.51 15.47 -18.24
N SER A 285 -17.18 16.42 -19.08
CA SER A 285 -18.12 16.96 -20.06
C SER A 285 -18.26 16.08 -21.31
N VAL A 286 -17.45 15.03 -21.40
CA VAL A 286 -17.43 14.09 -22.53
C VAL A 286 -18.05 12.78 -22.08
N GLU A 287 -19.09 12.35 -22.79
CA GLU A 287 -19.77 11.10 -22.48
C GLU A 287 -18.83 9.89 -22.63
N GLY A 288 -18.76 9.05 -21.59
CA GLY A 288 -17.91 7.85 -21.54
C GLY A 288 -16.47 8.12 -21.05
N GLU A 289 -16.09 9.35 -20.78
CA GLU A 289 -14.83 9.65 -20.10
C GLU A 289 -15.01 9.63 -18.58
N LYS A 290 -13.94 9.19 -17.88
CA LYS A 290 -13.91 9.20 -16.41
C LYS A 290 -13.92 10.62 -15.86
N ASP A 291 -14.56 10.80 -14.73
CA ASP A 291 -14.52 12.04 -13.95
C ASP A 291 -13.08 12.33 -13.50
N THR A 292 -12.74 13.60 -13.35
CA THR A 292 -11.47 13.97 -12.70
C THR A 292 -11.70 13.91 -11.20
N GLU A 293 -10.90 13.10 -10.51
CA GLU A 293 -11.03 12.83 -9.09
C GLU A 293 -9.75 13.22 -8.35
N LEU A 294 -9.89 13.68 -7.12
CA LEU A 294 -8.80 14.13 -6.29
C LEU A 294 -9.03 13.71 -4.83
N ARG A 295 -8.04 13.06 -4.21
CA ARG A 295 -7.99 12.83 -2.77
C ARG A 295 -7.08 13.85 -2.12
N ILE A 296 -7.55 14.47 -1.04
CA ILE A 296 -6.75 15.43 -0.29
C ILE A 296 -6.94 15.25 1.22
N ALA A 297 -5.88 15.59 1.95
CA ALA A 297 -5.96 15.82 3.39
C ALA A 297 -6.72 17.11 3.69
N ASP A 298 -7.22 17.25 4.91
CA ASP A 298 -7.81 18.50 5.40
C ASP A 298 -6.72 19.57 5.55
N PRO A 299 -6.88 20.75 4.95
CA PRO A 299 -5.88 21.82 5.02
C PRO A 299 -5.65 22.38 6.43
N TYR A 300 -6.58 22.16 7.35
CA TYR A 300 -6.54 22.65 8.73
C TYR A 300 -6.26 21.55 9.75
N THR A 301 -5.89 20.35 9.29
CA THR A 301 -5.57 19.24 10.20
C THR A 301 -4.33 19.57 11.04
N GLU A 302 -4.34 19.17 12.32
CA GLU A 302 -3.19 19.37 13.21
C GLU A 302 -2.14 18.25 13.08
N LYS A 303 -2.54 17.09 12.58
CA LYS A 303 -1.68 15.92 12.39
C LYS A 303 -1.99 15.25 11.06
N ILE A 304 -0.94 14.92 10.35
CA ILE A 304 -0.98 14.14 9.11
C ILE A 304 -0.22 12.82 9.27
N LEU A 305 -0.59 11.86 8.43
CA LEU A 305 0.17 10.65 8.18
C LEU A 305 0.60 10.66 6.72
N ASP A 306 1.86 10.30 6.46
CA ASP A 306 2.43 10.26 5.12
C ASP A 306 3.34 9.04 4.99
N ALA A 307 2.89 8.04 4.22
CA ALA A 307 3.63 6.79 4.03
C ALA A 307 5.05 7.00 3.46
N SER A 308 5.26 8.08 2.69
CA SER A 308 6.55 8.38 2.07
C SER A 308 7.56 9.02 3.01
N SER A 309 7.12 9.74 4.03
CA SER A 309 7.97 10.54 4.91
C SER A 309 7.99 10.10 6.38
N ASP A 310 6.94 9.46 6.88
CA ASP A 310 6.82 9.07 8.29
C ASP A 310 7.93 8.10 8.74
N SER A 311 8.43 7.26 7.85
CA SER A 311 9.52 6.32 8.12
C SER A 311 10.85 7.00 8.44
N TYR A 312 11.05 8.24 8.01
CA TYR A 312 12.27 9.02 8.29
C TYR A 312 12.24 9.72 9.65
N ILE A 313 11.09 9.71 10.36
CA ILE A 313 10.99 10.31 11.68
C ILE A 313 11.58 9.32 12.70
N PRO A 314 12.60 9.71 13.48
CA PRO A 314 13.19 8.83 14.48
C PRO A 314 12.17 8.36 15.51
N GLU A 315 12.27 7.09 15.91
CA GLU A 315 11.39 6.48 16.92
C GLU A 315 11.41 7.24 18.26
N SER A 316 12.57 7.80 18.61
CA SER A 316 12.74 8.64 19.81
C SER A 316 12.01 9.98 19.72
N THR A 317 11.76 10.48 18.51
CA THR A 317 11.05 11.75 18.30
C THR A 317 9.56 11.53 18.25
N TYR A 318 9.10 10.53 17.50
CA TYR A 318 7.69 10.18 17.38
C TYR A 318 7.53 8.68 17.12
N PRO A 319 7.05 7.91 18.10
CA PRO A 319 6.96 6.46 18.00
C PRO A 319 6.14 5.97 16.82
N SER A 320 6.64 4.96 16.11
CA SER A 320 5.98 4.35 14.94
C SER A 320 4.58 3.83 15.26
N SER A 321 4.38 3.35 16.49
CA SER A 321 3.05 2.92 16.99
C SER A 321 1.98 4.02 17.00
N GLN A 322 2.37 5.29 16.89
CA GLN A 322 1.48 6.45 16.80
C GLN A 322 1.35 6.99 15.36
N ARG A 323 1.99 6.34 14.39
CA ARG A 323 2.05 6.74 12.97
C ARG A 323 1.56 5.63 12.05
N ILE A 324 0.50 4.93 12.45
CA ILE A 324 -0.05 3.83 11.64
C ILE A 324 -0.78 4.45 10.46
N TYR A 325 -0.17 4.37 9.29
CA TYR A 325 -0.78 4.81 8.04
C TYR A 325 -1.90 3.85 7.64
N PRO A 326 -3.11 4.34 7.29
CA PRO A 326 -4.22 3.49 6.90
C PRO A 326 -3.96 2.81 5.54
N THR A 327 -4.25 1.51 5.44
CA THR A 327 -4.02 0.73 4.21
C THR A 327 -4.75 1.26 2.98
N LYS A 328 -5.89 1.92 3.18
CA LYS A 328 -6.71 2.52 2.12
C LYS A 328 -6.48 4.02 1.91
N GLY A 329 -5.49 4.59 2.58
CA GLY A 329 -5.08 5.97 2.39
C GLY A 329 -4.29 6.15 1.10
N ALA A 330 -4.34 7.35 0.51
CA ALA A 330 -3.52 7.72 -0.64
C ALA A 330 -2.80 9.05 -0.38
N GLY A 331 -1.47 9.08 -0.52
CA GLY A 331 -0.68 10.29 -0.25
C GLY A 331 -0.78 10.76 1.20
N VAL A 332 -1.04 12.03 1.42
CA VAL A 332 -1.16 12.62 2.76
C VAL A 332 -2.56 12.38 3.32
N VAL A 333 -2.63 11.89 4.55
CA VAL A 333 -3.88 11.56 5.26
C VAL A 333 -4.00 12.42 6.50
N SER A 334 -5.17 13.01 6.74
CA SER A 334 -5.49 13.76 7.95
C SER A 334 -5.90 12.84 9.09
N THR A 335 -5.63 13.27 10.33
CA THR A 335 -6.18 12.61 11.51
C THR A 335 -6.89 13.58 12.44
N PHE A 336 -7.83 13.06 13.22
CA PHE A 336 -8.39 13.78 14.37
C PHE A 336 -8.67 12.83 15.54
N LYS A 337 -8.65 13.38 16.75
CA LYS A 337 -9.06 12.73 17.98
C LYS A 337 -9.96 13.70 18.76
N ILE A 338 -11.17 13.26 19.15
CA ILE A 338 -12.14 14.12 19.83
C ILE A 338 -11.61 14.51 21.21
N GLN A 339 -11.24 13.52 22.01
CA GLN A 339 -10.66 13.73 23.32
C GLN A 339 -9.14 13.76 23.20
N LYS A 340 -8.58 14.94 23.10
CA LYS A 340 -7.12 15.13 23.12
C LYS A 340 -6.57 14.97 24.52
N ASP A 341 -5.35 14.46 24.61
CA ASP A 341 -4.61 14.42 25.87
C ASP A 341 -4.34 15.86 26.33
N SER A 342 -4.69 16.17 27.57
CA SER A 342 -4.46 17.51 28.10
C SER A 342 -2.98 17.70 28.44
N TYR A 343 -2.38 18.75 27.92
CA TYR A 343 -1.08 19.21 28.36
C TYR A 343 -1.25 20.24 29.49
N SER A 344 -0.60 20.02 30.62
CA SER A 344 -0.60 20.97 31.72
C SER A 344 0.57 21.94 31.57
N TRP A 345 0.27 23.16 31.19
CA TRP A 345 1.27 24.21 31.09
C TRP A 345 1.71 24.66 32.49
N ALA A 346 3.02 24.72 32.74
CA ALA A 346 3.56 25.26 33.97
C ALA A 346 3.27 26.77 34.12
N HIS A 347 3.09 27.47 33.02
CA HIS A 347 2.83 28.93 32.96
C HIS A 347 1.74 29.20 31.93
N ASP A 348 0.46 29.03 32.35
CA ASP A 348 -0.72 29.20 31.50
C ASP A 348 -1.37 30.59 31.59
N ASN A 349 -0.86 31.44 32.49
CA ASN A 349 -1.39 32.76 32.76
C ASN A 349 -0.72 33.89 31.96
N PHE A 350 0.14 33.56 31.01
CA PHE A 350 0.80 34.53 30.15
C PHE A 350 -0.23 35.24 29.25
N LYS A 351 -0.20 36.58 29.26
CA LYS A 351 -1.04 37.43 28.39
C LYS A 351 -0.16 38.34 27.56
N ILE A 352 -0.42 38.38 26.28
CA ILE A 352 0.19 39.36 25.37
C ILE A 352 -0.39 40.72 25.70
N ALA A 353 0.46 41.65 26.12
CA ALA A 353 0.03 42.98 26.56
C ALA A 353 -0.43 43.83 25.33
N ASP A 354 0.29 43.80 24.23
CA ASP A 354 -0.04 44.52 23.02
C ASP A 354 0.40 43.70 21.78
N LYS A 355 -0.57 43.34 20.95
CA LYS A 355 -0.33 42.60 19.70
C LYS A 355 0.47 43.37 18.65
N ASN A 356 0.47 44.71 18.73
CA ASN A 356 1.20 45.54 17.78
C ASN A 356 2.71 45.64 18.08
N ASN A 357 3.11 45.21 19.28
CA ASN A 357 4.51 45.22 19.75
C ASN A 357 5.13 43.82 19.83
N LEU A 358 4.67 42.88 19.02
CA LEU A 358 5.23 41.54 18.95
C LEU A 358 6.54 41.54 18.19
N MET A 359 7.58 40.92 18.77
CA MET A 359 8.74 40.45 18.02
C MET A 359 8.48 38.97 17.73
N ILE A 360 8.41 38.63 16.45
CA ILE A 360 8.19 37.27 15.98
C ILE A 360 9.53 36.70 15.51
N TYR A 361 9.93 35.57 16.09
CA TYR A 361 11.11 34.83 15.67
C TYR A 361 10.66 33.47 15.14
N GLU A 362 10.89 33.23 13.86
CA GLU A 362 10.62 31.94 13.22
C GLU A 362 11.87 31.08 13.27
N LEU A 363 11.74 29.88 13.77
CA LEU A 363 12.84 28.96 14.04
C LEU A 363 12.50 27.56 13.56
N LEU A 364 13.35 26.99 12.72
CA LEU A 364 13.30 25.57 12.38
C LEU A 364 14.21 24.81 13.36
N LEU A 365 13.60 24.17 14.36
CA LEU A 365 14.32 23.49 15.45
C LEU A 365 15.34 22.47 14.95
N ARG A 366 15.00 21.69 13.92
CA ARG A 366 15.86 20.67 13.33
C ARG A 366 17.22 21.26 12.90
N ASP A 367 17.23 22.46 12.37
CA ASP A 367 18.41 23.08 11.79
C ASP A 367 19.09 24.09 12.76
N PHE A 368 18.48 24.33 13.92
CA PHE A 368 18.96 25.32 14.89
C PHE A 368 19.82 24.72 16.02
N THR A 369 19.56 23.46 16.39
CA THR A 369 20.27 22.78 17.46
C THR A 369 20.85 21.45 16.98
N GLU A 370 21.92 20.98 17.63
CA GLU A 370 22.51 19.67 17.32
C GLU A 370 21.54 18.51 17.58
N THR A 371 20.63 18.64 18.55
CA THR A 371 19.65 17.62 18.89
C THR A 371 18.41 17.71 17.99
N GLY A 372 18.16 18.83 17.31
CA GLY A 372 17.01 19.05 16.45
C GLY A 372 15.67 19.07 17.18
N ASP A 373 15.65 19.30 18.50
CA ASP A 373 14.49 19.28 19.36
C ASP A 373 14.36 20.52 20.25
N LEU A 374 13.24 20.62 20.97
CA LEU A 374 12.96 21.74 21.90
C LEU A 374 13.87 21.76 23.13
N GLN A 375 14.51 20.64 23.48
CA GLN A 375 15.42 20.60 24.65
C GLN A 375 16.79 21.20 24.31
N GLY A 376 17.17 21.16 23.04
CA GLY A 376 18.41 21.77 22.56
C GLY A 376 18.29 23.27 22.27
N ALA A 377 17.04 23.78 22.13
CA ALA A 377 16.76 25.20 21.88
C ALA A 377 16.54 25.95 23.18
#